data_9ad96717c62a9e175e11107599c577f0
#
_entry.id   9ad96717c62a9e175e11107599c577f0
#
_cell.length_a   1.000
_cell.length_b   1.000
_cell.length_c   1.000
_cell.angle_alpha   90.00
_cell.angle_beta   90.00
_cell.angle_gamma   90.00
#
_symmetry.space_group_name_H-M   'P 1'
#
loop_
_entity.id
_entity.type
_entity.pdbx_description
1 polymer ?
#
loop_
_entity_poly.entity_id
_entity_poly.type
_entity_poly.pdbx_seq_one_letter_code
_entity_poly.pdbx_strand_id
1 'polypeptide(L)'
;METKQTKQTKQTEKKKIDWLITLLPLGLIVVLCILFFFKPEQSNQVLSQIRYVFGDTFGTYYLVIGLGVFLLSIYVATSKYGNIVLGAQTEKPKYSFFAWGSMMFTAGLAADILFYSFSEWVMYATDPHIAELGSIREWAGVFPIFHWSLIPWGFYLVLAVAFGFMLHVRNRERQKYSEACRPILGKHTDGMLGRIIDLLAVFALIAGTATTFSIATPLMASIINELFHIELSRTVVTIIIILITCVIYTYSLLHGFKGISFLAKACVYLFFGLLLFVLLFGGETKFIIENGFASLGKVVQNFFELSTFTDPERTTSFPQNYTIYYWAYWMVWCVAAPFFIGNISRGRTVRQTILGGYVFGVGSTIVSFIVLGNYSLGKQISGQMDFIAAYEKTGDLYTMIIGVIRSLPCAPFVLALVLITMIAFYATSFDSIALTASCYSYHRLGEDEAPNRLIQLMWCILLILLPIALVFSESSMSNLQSVSIIAAFPIGAVIVLIVLSFMKDAKKFMEENEKQRKK
;
A
#
# COMPACT_ATOMS: atom_id res chain seq x y z
N MET A 1 14.10 -15.63 -41.07
CA MET A 1 15.45 -15.30 -40.54
C MET A 1 15.50 -13.80 -40.27
N GLU A 2 15.28 -13.37 -39.03
CA GLU A 2 15.56 -11.98 -38.63
C GLU A 2 17.09 -11.80 -38.61
N THR A 3 17.61 -10.85 -39.38
CA THR A 3 19.03 -10.57 -39.45
C THR A 3 19.58 -10.11 -38.10
N LYS A 4 20.83 -10.47 -37.79
CA LYS A 4 21.53 -10.04 -36.55
C LYS A 4 21.44 -8.53 -36.31
N GLN A 5 21.39 -7.71 -37.36
CA GLN A 5 21.17 -6.26 -37.29
C GLN A 5 19.81 -5.87 -36.74
N THR A 6 18.71 -6.57 -37.15
CA THR A 6 17.36 -6.30 -36.63
C THR A 6 17.24 -6.66 -35.15
N LYS A 7 17.91 -7.72 -34.69
CA LYS A 7 17.99 -8.09 -33.28
C LYS A 7 18.79 -7.07 -32.45
N GLN A 8 19.93 -6.59 -32.97
CA GLN A 8 20.75 -5.57 -32.30
C GLN A 8 20.04 -4.21 -32.22
N THR A 9 19.32 -3.79 -33.27
CA THR A 9 18.55 -2.54 -33.27
C THR A 9 17.38 -2.61 -32.29
N LYS A 10 16.65 -3.73 -32.25
CA LYS A 10 15.60 -3.97 -31.24
C LYS A 10 16.15 -4.01 -29.81
N GLN A 11 17.34 -4.56 -29.59
CA GLN A 11 18.01 -4.61 -28.28
C GLN A 11 18.51 -3.24 -27.80
N THR A 12 18.95 -2.38 -28.73
CA THR A 12 19.41 -1.00 -28.42
C THR A 12 18.22 -0.06 -28.13
N GLU A 13 17.08 -0.25 -28.81
CA GLU A 13 15.85 0.47 -28.50
C GLU A 13 15.24 0.07 -27.15
N LYS A 14 15.38 -1.20 -26.73
CA LYS A 14 14.87 -1.71 -25.45
C LYS A 14 15.48 -1.00 -24.24
N LYS A 15 16.73 -0.55 -24.29
CA LYS A 15 17.44 0.09 -23.15
C LYS A 15 17.48 1.62 -23.19
N LYS A 16 16.68 2.26 -24.04
CA LYS A 16 16.64 3.72 -24.11
C LYS A 16 15.92 4.30 -22.90
N ILE A 17 16.63 5.19 -22.18
CA ILE A 17 16.09 5.90 -21.01
C ILE A 17 15.06 6.95 -21.46
N ASP A 18 13.92 6.99 -20.79
CA ASP A 18 12.94 8.07 -20.90
C ASP A 18 13.30 9.17 -19.89
N TRP A 19 14.06 10.16 -20.37
CA TRP A 19 14.56 11.25 -19.54
C TRP A 19 13.44 12.11 -18.94
N LEU A 20 12.28 12.21 -19.59
CA LEU A 20 11.14 12.94 -19.05
C LEU A 20 10.62 12.26 -17.77
N ILE A 21 10.39 10.94 -17.82
CA ILE A 21 9.90 10.17 -16.66
C ILE A 21 10.97 10.10 -15.56
N THR A 22 12.25 10.18 -15.92
CA THR A 22 13.35 10.09 -14.97
C THR A 22 13.63 11.43 -14.28
N LEU A 23 13.73 12.52 -15.03
CA LEU A 23 14.20 13.81 -14.49
C LEU A 23 13.06 14.72 -13.96
N LEU A 24 11.85 14.62 -14.50
CA LEU A 24 10.75 15.47 -14.04
C LEU A 24 10.35 15.18 -12.57
N PRO A 25 10.19 13.92 -12.13
CA PRO A 25 9.95 13.62 -10.72
C PRO A 25 11.13 14.06 -9.83
N LEU A 26 12.36 13.84 -10.26
CA LEU A 26 13.55 14.29 -9.53
C LEU A 26 13.53 15.82 -9.33
N GLY A 27 13.32 16.58 -10.39
CA GLY A 27 13.26 18.04 -10.32
C GLY A 27 12.14 18.55 -9.41
N LEU A 28 10.94 17.97 -9.53
CA LEU A 28 9.80 18.34 -8.68
C LEU A 28 10.06 18.04 -7.20
N ILE A 29 10.60 16.87 -6.88
CA ILE A 29 10.91 16.51 -5.48
C ILE A 29 11.97 17.42 -4.90
N VAL A 30 13.02 17.74 -5.65
CA VAL A 30 14.04 18.69 -5.18
C VAL A 30 13.42 20.05 -4.88
N VAL A 31 12.52 20.55 -5.75
CA VAL A 31 11.80 21.81 -5.50
C VAL A 31 10.93 21.70 -4.25
N LEU A 32 10.16 20.62 -4.09
CA LEU A 32 9.33 20.41 -2.89
C LEU A 32 10.20 20.34 -1.62
N CYS A 33 11.32 19.62 -1.65
CA CYS A 33 12.26 19.58 -0.52
C CYS A 33 12.76 20.98 -0.16
N ILE A 34 13.19 21.78 -1.14
CA ILE A 34 13.62 23.16 -0.92
C ILE A 34 12.51 23.98 -0.25
N LEU A 35 11.25 23.86 -0.73
CA LEU A 35 10.11 24.56 -0.16
C LEU A 35 9.84 24.14 1.28
N PHE A 36 9.81 22.84 1.58
CA PHE A 36 9.60 22.33 2.94
C PHE A 36 10.74 22.70 3.90
N PHE A 37 12.00 22.75 3.43
CA PHE A 37 13.14 23.16 4.26
C PHE A 37 13.15 24.67 4.56
N PHE A 38 12.89 25.52 3.56
CA PHE A 38 13.04 26.97 3.72
C PHE A 38 11.73 27.67 4.08
N LYS A 39 10.57 27.07 3.83
CA LYS A 39 9.23 27.63 4.08
C LYS A 39 8.27 26.58 4.64
N PRO A 40 8.57 25.93 5.76
CA PRO A 40 7.81 24.80 6.29
C PRO A 40 6.35 25.15 6.58
N GLU A 41 6.07 26.27 7.24
CA GLU A 41 4.72 26.69 7.59
C GLU A 41 3.86 26.95 6.34
N GLN A 42 4.39 27.70 5.37
CA GLN A 42 3.68 28.00 4.13
C GLN A 42 3.43 26.74 3.31
N SER A 43 4.42 25.84 3.25
CA SER A 43 4.30 24.56 2.56
C SER A 43 3.21 23.68 3.20
N ASN A 44 3.16 23.62 4.52
CA ASN A 44 2.12 22.89 5.26
C ASN A 44 0.74 23.51 5.06
N GLN A 45 0.61 24.85 5.03
CA GLN A 45 -0.66 25.54 4.74
C GLN A 45 -1.16 25.24 3.33
N VAL A 46 -0.29 25.33 2.31
CA VAL A 46 -0.64 24.99 0.93
C VAL A 46 -1.06 23.53 0.82
N LEU A 47 -0.35 22.62 1.48
CA LEU A 47 -0.68 21.20 1.48
C LEU A 47 -2.06 20.94 2.10
N SER A 48 -2.38 21.61 3.22
CA SER A 48 -3.71 21.54 3.85
C SER A 48 -4.83 22.07 2.95
N GLN A 49 -4.58 23.18 2.24
CA GLN A 49 -5.56 23.73 1.29
C GLN A 49 -5.82 22.78 0.13
N ILE A 50 -4.77 22.20 -0.44
CA ILE A 50 -4.89 21.21 -1.52
C ILE A 50 -5.62 19.96 -1.01
N ARG A 51 -5.33 19.50 0.21
CA ARG A 51 -6.06 18.41 0.86
C ARG A 51 -7.56 18.71 0.95
N TYR A 52 -7.93 19.92 1.37
CA TYR A 52 -9.35 20.31 1.45
C TYR A 52 -10.04 20.15 0.10
N VAL A 53 -9.41 20.61 -1.00
CA VAL A 53 -9.98 20.46 -2.33
C VAL A 53 -10.14 18.98 -2.72
N PHE A 54 -9.09 18.18 -2.64
CA PHE A 54 -9.13 16.80 -3.11
C PHE A 54 -9.75 15.82 -2.12
N GLY A 55 -9.56 16.01 -0.82
CA GLY A 55 -10.06 15.09 0.20
C GLY A 55 -11.44 15.44 0.75
N ASP A 56 -11.81 16.72 0.76
CA ASP A 56 -13.15 17.14 1.21
C ASP A 56 -14.08 17.42 0.03
N THR A 57 -13.79 18.43 -0.80
CA THR A 57 -14.69 18.82 -1.91
C THR A 57 -14.91 17.68 -2.90
N PHE A 58 -13.85 16.95 -3.27
CA PHE A 58 -13.92 15.80 -4.16
C PHE A 58 -13.89 14.45 -3.42
N GLY A 59 -14.07 14.43 -2.10
CA GLY A 59 -13.95 13.22 -1.28
C GLY A 59 -14.83 12.05 -1.73
N THR A 60 -16.08 12.31 -2.14
CA THR A 60 -17.01 11.31 -2.65
C THR A 60 -16.46 10.53 -3.86
N TYR A 61 -15.57 11.13 -4.65
CA TYR A 61 -14.88 10.47 -5.77
C TYR A 61 -14.14 9.19 -5.31
N TYR A 62 -13.42 9.24 -4.19
CA TYR A 62 -12.69 8.07 -3.68
C TYR A 62 -13.64 6.98 -3.20
N LEU A 63 -14.75 7.35 -2.55
CA LEU A 63 -15.75 6.42 -2.07
C LEU A 63 -16.43 5.68 -3.24
N VAL A 64 -16.82 6.42 -4.28
CA VAL A 64 -17.43 5.85 -5.50
C VAL A 64 -16.47 4.90 -6.22
N ILE A 65 -15.21 5.29 -6.41
CA ILE A 65 -14.23 4.41 -7.05
C ILE A 65 -13.97 3.19 -6.18
N GLY A 66 -13.80 3.36 -4.86
CA GLY A 66 -13.52 2.24 -3.94
C GLY A 66 -14.62 1.18 -3.97
N LEU A 67 -15.86 1.60 -3.74
CA LEU A 67 -17.01 0.70 -3.79
C LEU A 67 -17.22 0.11 -5.19
N GLY A 68 -17.07 0.93 -6.24
CA GLY A 68 -17.23 0.50 -7.63
C GLY A 68 -16.22 -0.58 -8.02
N VAL A 69 -14.95 -0.40 -7.66
CA VAL A 69 -13.88 -1.38 -7.95
C VAL A 69 -14.08 -2.66 -7.15
N PHE A 70 -14.50 -2.57 -5.89
CA PHE A 70 -14.86 -3.74 -5.09
C PHE A 70 -15.99 -4.54 -5.75
N LEU A 71 -17.13 -3.90 -6.06
CA LEU A 71 -18.26 -4.56 -6.70
C LEU A 71 -17.90 -5.19 -8.05
N LEU A 72 -17.06 -4.49 -8.82
CA LEU A 72 -16.54 -5.03 -10.07
C LEU A 72 -15.63 -6.24 -9.86
N SER A 73 -14.82 -6.27 -8.81
CA SER A 73 -13.99 -7.43 -8.49
C SER A 73 -14.85 -8.68 -8.25
N ILE A 74 -15.95 -8.52 -7.50
CA ILE A 74 -16.92 -9.60 -7.25
C ILE A 74 -17.60 -10.03 -8.56
N TYR A 75 -18.04 -9.06 -9.38
CA TYR A 75 -18.63 -9.36 -10.69
C TYR A 75 -17.66 -10.15 -11.59
N VAL A 76 -16.39 -9.73 -11.68
CA VAL A 76 -15.38 -10.41 -12.48
C VAL A 76 -15.11 -11.82 -11.96
N ALA A 77 -15.03 -12.01 -10.64
CA ALA A 77 -14.79 -13.32 -10.03
C ALA A 77 -15.97 -14.29 -10.24
N THR A 78 -17.22 -13.80 -10.15
CA THR A 78 -18.42 -14.65 -10.21
C THR A 78 -18.92 -14.90 -11.63
N SER A 79 -18.59 -14.02 -12.58
CA SER A 79 -19.01 -14.11 -13.97
C SER A 79 -18.12 -15.08 -14.80
N LYS A 80 -18.42 -15.14 -16.10
CA LYS A 80 -17.64 -15.91 -17.10
C LYS A 80 -16.18 -15.45 -17.21
N TYR A 81 -15.88 -14.20 -16.88
CA TYR A 81 -14.50 -13.66 -16.87
C TYR A 81 -13.62 -14.36 -15.83
N GLY A 82 -14.24 -14.82 -14.72
CA GLY A 82 -13.54 -15.56 -13.67
C GLY A 82 -12.90 -16.88 -14.14
N ASN A 83 -13.33 -17.44 -15.27
CA ASN A 83 -12.78 -18.69 -15.83
C ASN A 83 -11.56 -18.47 -16.74
N ILE A 84 -11.19 -17.23 -17.05
CA ILE A 84 -10.00 -16.93 -17.83
C ILE A 84 -8.76 -17.36 -17.03
N VAL A 85 -7.90 -18.17 -17.61
CA VAL A 85 -6.60 -18.53 -17.05
C VAL A 85 -5.61 -17.41 -17.36
N LEU A 86 -4.88 -16.94 -16.37
CA LEU A 86 -3.79 -15.97 -16.54
C LEU A 86 -2.56 -16.67 -17.14
N GLY A 87 -2.62 -16.91 -18.45
CA GLY A 87 -1.68 -17.67 -19.23
C GLY A 87 -2.34 -18.44 -20.38
N ALA A 88 -1.69 -19.49 -20.88
CA ALA A 88 -2.32 -20.41 -21.82
C ALA A 88 -3.46 -21.18 -21.13
N GLN A 89 -4.53 -21.55 -21.85
CA GLN A 89 -5.71 -22.21 -21.25
C GLN A 89 -5.38 -23.51 -20.50
N THR A 90 -4.33 -24.21 -20.89
CA THR A 90 -3.85 -25.47 -20.28
C THR A 90 -2.66 -25.24 -19.34
N GLU A 91 -2.26 -24.00 -19.11
CA GLU A 91 -1.10 -23.68 -18.28
C GLU A 91 -1.39 -24.00 -16.81
N LYS A 92 -0.48 -24.76 -16.19
CA LYS A 92 -0.57 -25.07 -14.77
C LYS A 92 -0.03 -23.91 -13.94
N PRO A 93 -0.56 -23.68 -12.71
CA PRO A 93 -0.05 -22.66 -11.82
C PRO A 93 1.47 -22.78 -11.60
N LYS A 94 2.19 -21.67 -11.74
CA LYS A 94 3.65 -21.59 -11.56
C LYS A 94 4.08 -21.96 -10.13
N TYR A 95 3.24 -21.65 -9.14
CA TYR A 95 3.49 -21.90 -7.72
C TYR A 95 2.43 -22.84 -7.12
N SER A 96 2.80 -23.66 -6.14
CA SER A 96 1.84 -24.42 -5.35
C SER A 96 0.83 -23.47 -4.67
N PHE A 97 -0.32 -23.99 -4.26
CA PHE A 97 -1.37 -23.18 -3.63
C PHE A 97 -0.85 -22.50 -2.36
N PHE A 98 -0.11 -23.23 -1.52
CA PHE A 98 0.46 -22.68 -0.28
C PHE A 98 1.53 -21.61 -0.54
N ALA A 99 2.48 -21.85 -1.45
CA ALA A 99 3.52 -20.87 -1.78
C ALA A 99 2.92 -19.59 -2.38
N TRP A 100 1.92 -19.72 -3.26
CA TRP A 100 1.22 -18.59 -3.84
C TRP A 100 0.41 -17.81 -2.78
N GLY A 101 -0.34 -18.52 -1.90
CA GLY A 101 -1.07 -17.90 -0.80
C GLY A 101 -0.15 -17.16 0.18
N SER A 102 1.01 -17.73 0.49
CA SER A 102 2.03 -17.06 1.33
C SER A 102 2.58 -15.79 0.67
N MET A 103 2.86 -15.82 -0.64
CA MET A 103 3.29 -14.62 -1.38
C MET A 103 2.19 -13.56 -1.45
N MET A 104 0.92 -13.98 -1.62
CA MET A 104 -0.24 -13.08 -1.58
C MET A 104 -0.39 -12.44 -0.20
N PHE A 105 -0.20 -13.22 0.86
CA PHE A 105 -0.23 -12.75 2.25
C PHE A 105 0.85 -11.69 2.49
N THR A 106 2.08 -11.93 2.04
CA THR A 106 3.18 -10.96 2.22
C THR A 106 3.03 -9.69 1.40
N ALA A 107 2.28 -9.72 0.30
CA ALA A 107 2.02 -8.52 -0.52
C ALA A 107 1.24 -7.42 0.21
N GLY A 108 0.54 -7.76 1.30
CA GLY A 108 -0.18 -6.80 2.13
C GLY A 108 0.59 -6.30 3.35
N LEU A 109 1.80 -6.81 3.60
CA LEU A 109 2.56 -6.45 4.80
C LEU A 109 3.50 -5.28 4.54
N ALA A 110 3.39 -4.24 5.36
CA ALA A 110 4.25 -3.06 5.33
C ALA A 110 4.49 -2.55 6.76
N ALA A 111 5.51 -1.72 6.96
CA ALA A 111 5.90 -1.25 8.30
C ALA A 111 4.85 -0.37 8.98
N ASP A 112 4.10 0.38 8.21
CA ASP A 112 3.00 1.23 8.69
C ASP A 112 1.80 0.44 9.22
N ILE A 113 1.61 -0.82 8.80
CA ILE A 113 0.60 -1.71 9.40
C ILE A 113 0.83 -1.88 10.90
N LEU A 114 2.07 -1.99 11.35
CA LEU A 114 2.36 -2.09 12.79
C LEU A 114 2.00 -0.79 13.51
N PHE A 115 2.33 0.37 12.93
CA PHE A 115 1.94 1.66 13.49
C PHE A 115 0.42 1.76 13.61
N TYR A 116 -0.33 1.53 12.53
CA TYR A 116 -1.78 1.65 12.52
C TYR A 116 -2.47 0.57 13.37
N SER A 117 -1.94 -0.66 13.40
CA SER A 117 -2.53 -1.73 14.22
C SER A 117 -2.51 -1.43 15.71
N PHE A 118 -1.51 -0.70 16.20
CA PHE A 118 -1.49 -0.26 17.59
C PHE A 118 -2.32 0.99 17.85
N SER A 119 -2.44 1.92 16.88
CA SER A 119 -2.93 3.28 17.12
C SER A 119 -4.30 3.59 16.55
N GLU A 120 -4.73 2.91 15.48
CA GLU A 120 -5.88 3.36 14.69
C GLU A 120 -7.19 3.33 15.49
N TRP A 121 -7.40 2.35 16.34
CA TRP A 121 -8.59 2.28 17.18
C TRP A 121 -8.70 3.47 18.15
N VAL A 122 -7.58 4.02 18.66
CA VAL A 122 -7.56 5.20 19.53
C VAL A 122 -7.97 6.44 18.74
N MET A 123 -7.47 6.59 17.51
CA MET A 123 -7.85 7.70 16.63
C MET A 123 -9.36 7.73 16.40
N TYR A 124 -10.00 6.56 16.27
CA TYR A 124 -11.45 6.49 16.13
C TYR A 124 -12.16 6.67 17.46
N ALA A 125 -11.66 6.07 18.53
CA ALA A 125 -12.26 6.18 19.86
C ALA A 125 -12.38 7.62 20.35
N THR A 126 -11.51 8.51 19.88
CA THR A 126 -11.52 9.95 20.18
C THR A 126 -12.32 10.79 19.17
N ASP A 127 -12.84 10.17 18.10
CA ASP A 127 -13.65 10.88 17.12
C ASP A 127 -15.14 10.88 17.51
N PRO A 128 -15.83 12.03 17.42
CA PRO A 128 -17.24 12.15 17.77
C PRO A 128 -18.15 11.17 17.04
N HIS A 129 -17.83 10.77 15.81
CA HIS A 129 -18.62 9.84 15.04
C HIS A 129 -18.81 8.47 15.72
N ILE A 130 -17.79 8.00 16.45
CA ILE A 130 -17.91 6.74 17.20
C ILE A 130 -18.97 6.85 18.29
N ALA A 131 -19.05 8.00 18.98
CA ALA A 131 -20.06 8.23 20.00
C ALA A 131 -21.49 8.32 19.42
N GLU A 132 -21.62 8.78 18.16
CA GLU A 132 -22.91 8.78 17.44
C GLU A 132 -23.35 7.37 17.06
N LEU A 133 -22.41 6.48 16.68
CA LEU A 133 -22.71 5.10 16.31
C LEU A 133 -23.00 4.19 17.50
N GLY A 134 -22.37 4.45 18.66
CA GLY A 134 -22.52 3.64 19.86
C GLY A 134 -21.32 3.71 20.81
N SER A 135 -20.96 2.60 21.42
CA SER A 135 -19.84 2.57 22.36
C SER A 135 -18.50 2.35 21.66
N ILE A 136 -17.43 2.87 22.27
CA ILE A 136 -16.04 2.61 21.86
C ILE A 136 -15.77 1.10 21.76
N ARG A 137 -16.27 0.32 22.74
CA ARG A 137 -16.16 -1.14 22.75
C ARG A 137 -16.70 -1.77 21.46
N GLU A 138 -17.79 -1.24 20.93
CA GLU A 138 -18.47 -1.83 19.78
C GLU A 138 -17.91 -1.37 18.44
N TRP A 139 -17.38 -0.14 18.35
CA TRP A 139 -17.10 0.48 17.06
C TRP A 139 -15.62 0.81 16.82
N ALA A 140 -14.83 1.10 17.88
CA ALA A 140 -13.44 1.50 17.67
C ALA A 140 -12.58 0.42 16.95
N GLY A 141 -12.86 -0.87 17.18
CA GLY A 141 -12.19 -1.97 16.49
C GLY A 141 -12.76 -2.33 15.10
N VAL A 142 -13.91 -1.76 14.71
CA VAL A 142 -14.59 -2.05 13.43
C VAL A 142 -13.93 -1.33 12.27
N PHE A 143 -13.66 -0.03 12.42
CA PHE A 143 -13.11 0.79 11.35
C PHE A 143 -11.70 0.38 10.90
N PRO A 144 -10.76 -0.02 11.77
CA PRO A 144 -9.48 -0.55 11.33
C PRO A 144 -9.66 -1.77 10.40
N ILE A 145 -10.56 -2.70 10.76
CA ILE A 145 -10.86 -3.87 9.92
C ILE A 145 -11.49 -3.44 8.59
N PHE A 146 -12.43 -2.48 8.61
CA PHE A 146 -13.06 -1.96 7.40
C PHE A 146 -12.05 -1.29 6.46
N HIS A 147 -11.20 -0.41 6.98
CA HIS A 147 -10.23 0.35 6.18
C HIS A 147 -9.09 -0.50 5.60
N TRP A 148 -8.84 -1.69 6.15
CA TRP A 148 -7.76 -2.58 5.73
C TRP A 148 -8.24 -3.90 5.12
N SER A 149 -9.52 -4.01 4.73
CA SER A 149 -10.10 -5.25 4.21
C SER A 149 -10.59 -5.16 2.77
N LEU A 150 -11.90 -5.30 2.55
CA LEU A 150 -12.49 -5.64 1.26
C LEU A 150 -12.27 -4.60 0.16
N ILE A 151 -12.56 -3.33 0.42
CA ILE A 151 -12.43 -2.27 -0.61
C ILE A 151 -10.97 -2.05 -1.00
N PRO A 152 -10.04 -1.85 -0.06
CA PRO A 152 -8.62 -1.74 -0.37
C PRO A 152 -8.07 -2.91 -1.19
N TRP A 153 -8.38 -4.13 -0.78
CA TRP A 153 -7.95 -5.30 -1.53
C TRP A 153 -8.65 -5.41 -2.89
N GLY A 154 -9.86 -4.88 -3.04
CA GLY A 154 -10.55 -4.76 -4.31
C GLY A 154 -9.72 -4.02 -5.36
N PHE A 155 -9.08 -2.90 -4.99
CA PHE A 155 -8.15 -2.17 -5.86
C PHE A 155 -7.00 -3.06 -6.33
N TYR A 156 -6.35 -3.74 -5.40
CA TYR A 156 -5.20 -4.60 -5.73
C TYR A 156 -5.60 -5.76 -6.65
N LEU A 157 -6.72 -6.42 -6.37
CA LEU A 157 -7.09 -7.65 -7.04
C LEU A 157 -7.60 -7.42 -8.47
N VAL A 158 -8.38 -6.36 -8.70
CA VAL A 158 -8.82 -6.02 -10.05
C VAL A 158 -7.64 -5.61 -10.92
N LEU A 159 -6.73 -4.80 -10.39
CA LEU A 159 -5.52 -4.44 -11.12
C LEU A 159 -4.57 -5.62 -11.31
N ALA A 160 -4.45 -6.50 -10.32
CA ALA A 160 -3.61 -7.70 -10.44
C ALA A 160 -4.08 -8.62 -11.58
N VAL A 161 -5.40 -8.83 -11.72
CA VAL A 161 -5.92 -9.62 -12.84
C VAL A 161 -5.80 -8.89 -14.17
N ALA A 162 -5.94 -7.55 -14.19
CA ALA A 162 -5.70 -6.73 -15.38
C ALA A 162 -4.24 -6.83 -15.85
N PHE A 163 -3.28 -6.71 -14.94
CA PHE A 163 -1.85 -6.84 -15.24
C PHE A 163 -1.46 -8.28 -15.57
N GLY A 164 -1.95 -9.27 -14.83
CA GLY A 164 -1.73 -10.68 -15.13
C GLY A 164 -2.27 -11.07 -16.50
N PHE A 165 -3.45 -10.57 -16.87
CA PHE A 165 -4.01 -10.76 -18.21
C PHE A 165 -3.16 -10.08 -19.29
N MET A 166 -2.75 -8.84 -19.06
CA MET A 166 -1.87 -8.08 -19.95
C MET A 166 -0.56 -8.84 -20.21
N LEU A 167 0.10 -9.30 -19.14
CA LEU A 167 1.42 -9.95 -19.19
C LEU A 167 1.33 -11.37 -19.76
N HIS A 168 0.43 -12.21 -19.25
CA HIS A 168 0.47 -13.64 -19.48
C HIS A 168 -0.53 -14.14 -20.55
N VAL A 169 -1.61 -13.39 -20.80
CA VAL A 169 -2.60 -13.74 -21.85
C VAL A 169 -2.31 -12.98 -23.14
N ARG A 170 -2.03 -11.69 -23.05
CA ARG A 170 -1.71 -10.84 -24.20
C ARG A 170 -0.21 -10.73 -24.51
N ASN A 171 0.65 -11.30 -23.65
CA ASN A 171 2.12 -11.32 -23.80
C ASN A 171 2.71 -9.93 -24.09
N ARG A 172 2.23 -8.90 -23.34
CA ARG A 172 2.76 -7.54 -23.47
C ARG A 172 3.96 -7.39 -22.55
N GLU A 173 5.10 -7.00 -23.11
CA GLU A 173 6.38 -6.96 -22.39
C GLU A 173 6.52 -5.75 -21.44
N ARG A 174 5.77 -4.66 -21.66
CA ARG A 174 5.93 -3.42 -20.88
C ARG A 174 5.13 -3.48 -19.58
N GLN A 175 5.82 -3.54 -18.46
CA GLN A 175 5.21 -3.50 -17.12
C GLN A 175 4.94 -2.04 -16.70
N LYS A 176 4.04 -1.36 -17.43
CA LYS A 176 3.67 0.05 -17.20
C LYS A 176 2.16 0.23 -17.16
N TYR A 177 1.72 1.22 -16.41
CA TYR A 177 0.31 1.60 -16.32
C TYR A 177 -0.27 1.99 -17.68
N SER A 178 0.49 2.77 -18.46
CA SER A 178 0.11 3.14 -19.82
C SER A 178 -0.15 1.93 -20.71
N GLU A 179 0.63 0.85 -20.58
CA GLU A 179 0.45 -0.36 -21.36
C GLU A 179 -0.85 -1.09 -21.04
N ALA A 180 -1.26 -1.07 -19.76
CA ALA A 180 -2.54 -1.65 -19.35
C ALA A 180 -3.75 -0.86 -19.92
N CYS A 181 -3.57 0.42 -20.25
CA CYS A 181 -4.58 1.25 -20.90
C CYS A 181 -4.67 1.07 -22.42
N ARG A 182 -3.76 0.32 -23.04
CA ARG A 182 -3.67 0.13 -24.51
C ARG A 182 -4.96 -0.33 -25.18
N PRO A 183 -5.78 -1.23 -24.60
CA PRO A 183 -7.04 -1.67 -25.22
C PRO A 183 -8.03 -0.54 -25.52
N ILE A 184 -7.98 0.55 -24.76
CA ILE A 184 -8.80 1.76 -25.00
C ILE A 184 -8.00 2.81 -25.77
N LEU A 185 -6.76 3.10 -25.34
CA LEU A 185 -5.98 4.22 -25.88
C LEU A 185 -5.28 3.91 -27.22
N GLY A 186 -5.11 2.63 -27.58
CA GLY A 186 -4.46 2.24 -28.83
C GLY A 186 -3.07 2.85 -29.00
N LYS A 187 -2.85 3.58 -30.09
CA LYS A 187 -1.57 4.23 -30.41
C LYS A 187 -1.19 5.37 -29.46
N HIS A 188 -2.15 5.99 -28.80
CA HIS A 188 -1.89 7.09 -27.85
C HIS A 188 -1.12 6.62 -26.60
N THR A 189 -1.11 5.33 -26.33
CA THR A 189 -0.28 4.70 -25.29
C THR A 189 1.22 4.94 -25.49
N ASP A 190 1.69 5.01 -26.73
CA ASP A 190 3.10 5.21 -27.04
C ASP A 190 3.49 6.71 -27.17
N GLY A 191 2.49 7.61 -27.05
CA GLY A 191 2.64 9.05 -27.14
C GLY A 191 2.69 9.76 -25.79
N MET A 192 2.40 11.07 -25.80
CA MET A 192 2.40 11.92 -24.60
C MET A 192 1.41 11.46 -23.55
N LEU A 193 0.21 11.00 -23.94
CA LEU A 193 -0.80 10.53 -23.00
C LEU A 193 -0.31 9.31 -22.19
N GLY A 194 0.37 8.34 -22.84
CA GLY A 194 0.99 7.23 -22.13
C GLY A 194 2.07 7.68 -21.15
N ARG A 195 2.89 8.68 -21.51
CA ARG A 195 3.90 9.25 -20.62
C ARG A 195 3.28 9.97 -19.42
N ILE A 196 2.18 10.69 -19.61
CA ILE A 196 1.45 11.33 -18.50
C ILE A 196 0.94 10.25 -17.53
N ILE A 197 0.35 9.18 -18.03
CA ILE A 197 -0.12 8.06 -17.19
C ILE A 197 1.04 7.43 -16.40
N ASP A 198 2.18 7.21 -17.05
CA ASP A 198 3.37 6.64 -16.41
C ASP A 198 3.97 7.60 -15.37
N LEU A 199 3.96 8.92 -15.63
CA LEU A 199 4.37 9.94 -14.65
C LEU A 199 3.46 9.96 -13.43
N LEU A 200 2.13 9.89 -13.62
CA LEU A 200 1.17 9.81 -12.51
C LEU A 200 1.42 8.57 -11.65
N ALA A 201 1.73 7.42 -12.28
CA ALA A 201 2.10 6.21 -11.56
C ALA A 201 3.38 6.40 -10.73
N VAL A 202 4.40 7.02 -11.29
CA VAL A 202 5.65 7.33 -10.58
C VAL A 202 5.39 8.29 -9.40
N PHE A 203 4.60 9.34 -9.60
CA PHE A 203 4.25 10.25 -8.51
C PHE A 203 3.44 9.56 -7.41
N ALA A 204 2.56 8.62 -7.75
CA ALA A 204 1.85 7.82 -6.76
C ALA A 204 2.80 6.95 -5.92
N LEU A 205 3.81 6.28 -6.54
CA LEU A 205 4.84 5.54 -5.81
C LEU A 205 5.61 6.42 -4.83
N ILE A 206 6.01 7.61 -5.26
CA ILE A 206 6.73 8.57 -4.43
C ILE A 206 5.85 9.05 -3.27
N ALA A 207 4.58 9.35 -3.53
CA ALA A 207 3.63 9.78 -2.50
C ALA A 207 3.37 8.69 -1.45
N GLY A 208 3.14 7.45 -1.88
CA GLY A 208 2.98 6.31 -0.98
C GLY A 208 4.22 6.09 -0.10
N THR A 209 5.41 6.12 -0.71
CA THR A 209 6.68 6.01 0.01
C THR A 209 6.86 7.15 1.01
N ALA A 210 6.59 8.40 0.60
CA ALA A 210 6.73 9.56 1.46
C ALA A 210 5.80 9.48 2.67
N THR A 211 4.53 9.12 2.47
CA THR A 211 3.55 8.95 3.54
C THR A 211 3.99 7.85 4.52
N THR A 212 4.34 6.66 4.01
CA THR A 212 4.75 5.53 4.86
C THR A 212 5.99 5.84 5.70
N PHE A 213 7.06 6.36 5.10
CA PHE A 213 8.27 6.69 5.86
C PHE A 213 8.04 7.80 6.89
N SER A 214 7.28 8.83 6.52
CA SER A 214 7.05 9.96 7.41
C SER A 214 6.15 9.61 8.59
N ILE A 215 5.23 8.64 8.44
CA ILE A 215 4.31 8.23 9.51
C ILE A 215 4.91 7.11 10.37
N ALA A 216 5.48 6.08 9.77
CA ALA A 216 5.88 4.90 10.54
C ALA A 216 7.32 5.01 11.11
N THR A 217 8.26 5.70 10.44
CA THR A 217 9.64 5.77 10.95
C THR A 217 9.79 6.50 12.29
N PRO A 218 9.01 7.56 12.62
CA PRO A 218 9.08 8.17 13.95
C PRO A 218 8.75 7.21 15.10
N LEU A 219 7.94 6.17 14.85
CA LEU A 219 7.73 5.11 15.85
C LEU A 219 9.03 4.36 16.15
N MET A 220 9.82 4.03 15.12
CA MET A 220 11.12 3.38 15.30
C MET A 220 12.08 4.26 16.11
N ALA A 221 12.07 5.58 15.86
CA ALA A 221 12.84 6.54 16.62
C ALA A 221 12.41 6.57 18.11
N SER A 222 11.11 6.56 18.37
CA SER A 222 10.57 6.50 19.73
C SER A 222 10.94 5.19 20.43
N ILE A 223 10.92 4.06 19.71
CA ILE A 223 11.34 2.75 20.23
C ILE A 223 12.84 2.75 20.58
N ILE A 224 13.69 3.34 19.75
CA ILE A 224 15.13 3.44 20.02
C ILE A 224 15.39 4.29 21.26
N ASN A 225 14.78 5.48 21.35
CA ASN A 225 14.91 6.34 22.53
C ASN A 225 14.48 5.60 23.80
N GLU A 226 13.38 4.85 23.74
CA GLU A 226 12.87 4.05 24.83
C GLU A 226 13.80 2.89 25.25
N LEU A 227 14.27 2.11 24.28
CA LEU A 227 15.14 0.94 24.53
C LEU A 227 16.49 1.31 25.16
N PHE A 228 17.07 2.42 24.69
CA PHE A 228 18.41 2.85 25.11
C PHE A 228 18.37 3.95 26.18
N HIS A 229 17.17 4.37 26.62
CA HIS A 229 16.97 5.46 27.57
C HIS A 229 17.71 6.76 27.18
N ILE A 230 17.62 7.12 25.89
CA ILE A 230 18.26 8.32 25.34
C ILE A 230 17.20 9.39 25.01
N GLU A 231 17.54 10.66 25.25
CA GLU A 231 16.67 11.80 24.95
C GLU A 231 17.14 12.53 23.70
N LEU A 232 17.16 11.82 22.58
CA LEU A 232 17.47 12.42 21.29
C LEU A 232 16.21 12.94 20.60
N SER A 233 16.36 14.01 19.82
CA SER A 233 15.26 14.51 18.98
C SER A 233 14.70 13.39 18.09
N ARG A 234 13.39 13.13 18.18
CA ARG A 234 12.70 12.15 17.35
C ARG A 234 12.95 12.40 15.86
N THR A 235 12.89 13.66 15.43
CA THR A 235 13.17 14.09 14.05
C THR A 235 14.55 13.67 13.61
N VAL A 236 15.60 13.92 14.39
CA VAL A 236 16.98 13.56 14.06
C VAL A 236 17.14 12.05 13.95
N VAL A 237 16.65 11.31 14.97
CA VAL A 237 16.72 9.83 14.96
C VAL A 237 15.94 9.25 13.77
N THR A 238 14.76 9.80 13.45
CA THR A 238 13.97 9.39 12.29
C THR A 238 14.75 9.56 10.98
N ILE A 239 15.39 10.71 10.77
CA ILE A 239 16.19 10.96 9.57
C ILE A 239 17.35 9.95 9.48
N ILE A 240 18.04 9.69 10.59
CA ILE A 240 19.13 8.70 10.63
C ILE A 240 18.60 7.31 10.25
N ILE A 241 17.44 6.90 10.77
CA ILE A 241 16.82 5.60 10.45
C ILE A 241 16.46 5.53 8.96
N ILE A 242 15.88 6.59 8.39
CA ILE A 242 15.57 6.64 6.95
C ILE A 242 16.85 6.45 6.12
N LEU A 243 17.95 7.11 6.48
CA LEU A 243 19.22 6.97 5.77
C LEU A 243 19.79 5.54 5.89
N ILE A 244 19.80 4.96 7.09
CA ILE A 244 20.24 3.57 7.31
C ILE A 244 19.37 2.59 6.52
N THR A 245 18.06 2.76 6.56
CA THR A 245 17.13 1.91 5.83
C THR A 245 17.34 2.02 4.31
N CYS A 246 17.62 3.23 3.80
CA CYS A 246 17.99 3.44 2.41
C CYS A 246 19.24 2.65 2.01
N VAL A 247 20.26 2.63 2.84
CA VAL A 247 21.48 1.82 2.59
C VAL A 247 21.13 0.33 2.55
N ILE A 248 20.32 -0.14 3.48
CA ILE A 248 19.93 -1.56 3.57
C ILE A 248 19.17 -2.01 2.32
N TYR A 249 18.10 -1.30 1.91
CA TYR A 249 17.33 -1.72 0.75
C TYR A 249 18.07 -1.47 -0.57
N THR A 250 18.93 -0.46 -0.64
CA THR A 250 19.80 -0.25 -1.80
C THR A 250 20.78 -1.41 -1.96
N TYR A 251 21.40 -1.84 -0.86
CA TYR A 251 22.26 -3.02 -0.86
C TYR A 251 21.51 -4.27 -1.32
N SER A 252 20.30 -4.52 -0.77
CA SER A 252 19.44 -5.62 -1.15
C SER A 252 19.11 -5.60 -2.64
N LEU A 253 18.71 -4.44 -3.18
CA LEU A 253 18.39 -4.25 -4.59
C LEU A 253 19.57 -4.55 -5.51
N LEU A 254 20.76 -4.03 -5.19
CA LEU A 254 21.95 -4.18 -6.05
C LEU A 254 22.54 -5.60 -6.05
N HIS A 255 22.28 -6.41 -5.02
CA HIS A 255 22.74 -7.81 -4.91
C HIS A 255 21.73 -8.83 -5.43
N GLY A 256 20.53 -8.39 -5.83
CA GLY A 256 19.52 -9.19 -6.50
C GLY A 256 18.69 -10.10 -5.59
N PHE A 257 17.83 -10.90 -6.21
CA PHE A 257 16.73 -11.66 -5.56
C PHE A 257 17.10 -12.56 -4.36
N LYS A 258 18.34 -12.98 -4.20
CA LYS A 258 18.72 -13.88 -3.08
C LYS A 258 18.63 -13.21 -1.71
N GLY A 259 18.98 -11.92 -1.60
CA GLY A 259 18.85 -11.14 -0.37
C GLY A 259 17.38 -10.88 -0.01
N ILE A 260 16.56 -10.51 -0.98
CA ILE A 260 15.13 -10.21 -0.83
C ILE A 260 14.36 -11.42 -0.29
N SER A 261 14.61 -12.63 -0.84
CA SER A 261 13.92 -13.85 -0.41
C SER A 261 14.19 -14.23 1.05
N PHE A 262 15.39 -13.97 1.56
CA PHE A 262 15.72 -14.22 2.97
C PHE A 262 15.00 -13.22 3.89
N LEU A 263 15.07 -11.92 3.57
CA LEU A 263 14.40 -10.87 4.34
C LEU A 263 12.88 -11.05 4.36
N ALA A 264 12.27 -11.39 3.22
CA ALA A 264 10.84 -11.64 3.14
C ALA A 264 10.38 -12.79 4.05
N LYS A 265 11.17 -13.88 4.13
CA LYS A 265 10.87 -14.98 5.08
C LYS A 265 11.02 -14.52 6.53
N ALA A 266 12.08 -13.80 6.84
CA ALA A 266 12.30 -13.26 8.19
C ALA A 266 11.16 -12.36 8.63
N CYS A 267 10.67 -11.47 7.74
CA CYS A 267 9.52 -10.59 8.00
C CYS A 267 8.29 -11.37 8.47
N VAL A 268 7.95 -12.45 7.76
CA VAL A 268 6.77 -13.27 8.10
C VAL A 268 6.91 -13.89 9.48
N TYR A 269 8.07 -14.49 9.79
CA TYR A 269 8.30 -15.12 11.09
C TYR A 269 8.30 -14.09 12.23
N LEU A 270 8.92 -12.93 12.03
CA LEU A 270 8.94 -11.85 13.01
C LEU A 270 7.53 -11.31 13.27
N PHE A 271 6.76 -11.06 12.20
CA PHE A 271 5.39 -10.58 12.29
C PHE A 271 4.49 -11.57 13.04
N PHE A 272 4.46 -12.85 12.64
CA PHE A 272 3.68 -13.85 13.34
C PHE A 272 4.19 -14.12 14.77
N GLY A 273 5.49 -14.06 14.99
CA GLY A 273 6.08 -14.17 16.32
C GLY A 273 5.57 -13.07 17.25
N LEU A 274 5.52 -11.81 16.76
CA LEU A 274 4.96 -10.69 17.50
C LEU A 274 3.46 -10.90 17.79
N LEU A 275 2.67 -11.23 16.78
CA LEU A 275 1.23 -11.43 16.96
C LEU A 275 0.92 -12.59 17.93
N LEU A 276 1.62 -13.71 17.79
CA LEU A 276 1.45 -14.85 18.71
C LEU A 276 1.89 -14.50 20.14
N PHE A 277 2.97 -13.74 20.28
CA PHE A 277 3.41 -13.28 21.60
C PHE A 277 2.34 -12.43 22.28
N VAL A 278 1.81 -11.43 21.60
CA VAL A 278 0.75 -10.58 22.14
C VAL A 278 -0.52 -11.37 22.42
N LEU A 279 -0.93 -12.26 21.52
CA LEU A 279 -2.13 -13.08 21.68
C LEU A 279 -2.04 -14.00 22.90
N LEU A 280 -0.88 -14.68 23.09
CA LEU A 280 -0.73 -15.70 24.13
C LEU A 280 -0.30 -15.13 25.48
N PHE A 281 0.50 -14.07 25.49
CA PHE A 281 1.12 -13.55 26.71
C PHE A 281 0.64 -12.16 27.12
N GLY A 282 -0.16 -11.46 26.27
CA GLY A 282 -0.67 -10.11 26.58
C GLY A 282 -1.75 -10.07 27.66
N GLY A 283 -2.38 -11.22 27.97
CA GLY A 283 -3.43 -11.31 29.00
C GLY A 283 -4.84 -10.97 28.53
N GLU A 284 -5.02 -10.58 27.26
CA GLU A 284 -6.32 -10.20 26.67
C GLU A 284 -6.80 -11.19 25.60
N THR A 285 -6.31 -12.44 25.59
CA THR A 285 -6.57 -13.44 24.53
C THR A 285 -8.06 -13.61 24.25
N LYS A 286 -8.89 -13.73 25.31
CA LYS A 286 -10.35 -13.89 25.18
C LYS A 286 -10.96 -12.68 24.50
N PHE A 287 -10.65 -11.48 24.96
CA PHE A 287 -11.18 -10.25 24.39
C PHE A 287 -10.74 -10.06 22.92
N ILE A 288 -9.47 -10.32 22.60
CA ILE A 288 -8.93 -10.26 21.23
C ILE A 288 -9.75 -11.12 20.28
N ILE A 289 -10.03 -12.37 20.65
CA ILE A 289 -10.76 -13.32 19.80
C ILE A 289 -12.23 -12.92 19.68
N GLU A 290 -12.92 -12.68 20.80
CA GLU A 290 -14.35 -12.37 20.83
C GLU A 290 -14.66 -11.04 20.16
N ASN A 291 -13.91 -9.98 20.49
CA ASN A 291 -14.14 -8.66 19.88
C ASN A 291 -13.69 -8.60 18.42
N GLY A 292 -12.62 -9.31 18.07
CA GLY A 292 -12.19 -9.43 16.67
C GLY A 292 -13.26 -10.09 15.80
N PHE A 293 -13.87 -11.19 16.29
CA PHE A 293 -14.96 -11.86 15.58
C PHE A 293 -16.22 -10.99 15.48
N ALA A 294 -16.59 -10.29 16.57
CA ALA A 294 -17.72 -9.38 16.60
C ALA A 294 -17.51 -8.19 15.63
N SER A 295 -16.31 -7.63 15.60
CA SER A 295 -15.96 -6.53 14.69
C SER A 295 -16.02 -6.94 13.22
N LEU A 296 -15.58 -8.15 12.87
CA LEU A 296 -15.76 -8.71 11.51
C LEU A 296 -17.24 -8.81 11.15
N GLY A 297 -18.07 -9.30 12.05
CA GLY A 297 -19.53 -9.38 11.86
C GLY A 297 -20.14 -8.00 11.60
N LYS A 298 -19.74 -6.98 12.38
CA LYS A 298 -20.21 -5.60 12.20
C LYS A 298 -19.77 -5.00 10.86
N VAL A 299 -18.54 -5.25 10.41
CA VAL A 299 -18.07 -4.81 9.08
C VAL A 299 -18.94 -5.41 7.98
N VAL A 300 -19.25 -6.70 8.05
CA VAL A 300 -20.10 -7.37 7.05
C VAL A 300 -21.53 -6.82 7.09
N GLN A 301 -22.11 -6.69 8.27
CA GLN A 301 -23.48 -6.21 8.46
C GLN A 301 -23.66 -4.78 7.95
N ASN A 302 -22.70 -3.88 8.21
CA ASN A 302 -22.83 -2.46 7.92
C ASN A 302 -21.99 -2.03 6.69
N PHE A 303 -21.54 -2.98 5.88
CA PHE A 303 -20.55 -2.74 4.81
C PHE A 303 -20.93 -1.60 3.86
N PHE A 304 -22.18 -1.60 3.37
CA PHE A 304 -22.62 -0.57 2.43
C PHE A 304 -22.78 0.80 3.10
N GLU A 305 -23.28 0.83 4.32
CA GLU A 305 -23.41 2.06 5.11
C GLU A 305 -22.02 2.70 5.31
N LEU A 306 -21.05 1.94 5.84
CA LEU A 306 -19.68 2.38 6.03
C LEU A 306 -19.02 2.83 4.71
N SER A 307 -19.31 2.15 3.60
CA SER A 307 -18.72 2.43 2.28
C SER A 307 -19.30 3.68 1.59
N THR A 308 -20.52 4.08 1.95
CA THR A 308 -21.25 5.19 1.32
C THR A 308 -21.43 6.39 2.24
N PHE A 309 -20.94 6.31 3.48
CA PHE A 309 -21.01 7.41 4.43
C PHE A 309 -20.16 8.58 3.96
N THR A 310 -20.78 9.72 3.68
CA THR A 310 -20.13 10.92 3.15
C THR A 310 -20.09 12.09 4.13
N ASP A 311 -20.89 12.03 5.22
CA ASP A 311 -21.09 13.12 6.17
C ASP A 311 -21.34 14.46 5.45
N PRO A 312 -22.49 14.63 4.74
CA PRO A 312 -22.72 15.78 3.87
C PRO A 312 -22.78 17.11 4.64
N GLU A 313 -23.17 17.07 5.90
CA GLU A 313 -23.25 18.24 6.80
C GLU A 313 -21.93 18.51 7.50
N ARG A 314 -20.92 17.65 7.34
CA ARG A 314 -19.63 17.75 8.06
C ARG A 314 -19.78 17.79 9.57
N THR A 315 -20.71 17.01 10.11
CA THR A 315 -20.95 16.95 11.58
C THR A 315 -19.70 16.49 12.32
N THR A 316 -19.03 15.47 11.81
CA THR A 316 -17.77 14.94 12.35
C THR A 316 -16.60 15.02 11.36
N SER A 317 -16.89 15.12 10.08
CA SER A 317 -15.94 15.00 8.98
C SER A 317 -15.16 13.67 8.98
N PHE A 318 -15.73 12.61 9.58
CA PHE A 318 -15.08 11.32 9.74
C PHE A 318 -14.60 10.72 8.40
N PRO A 319 -15.43 10.66 7.33
CA PRO A 319 -14.96 10.12 6.05
C PRO A 319 -13.80 10.91 5.46
N GLN A 320 -13.82 12.25 5.58
CA GLN A 320 -12.77 13.15 5.08
C GLN A 320 -11.47 13.01 5.85
N ASN A 321 -11.57 12.74 7.14
CA ASN A 321 -10.41 12.58 8.00
C ASN A 321 -9.77 11.19 7.86
N TYR A 322 -10.58 10.15 7.63
CA TYR A 322 -10.12 8.75 7.69
C TYR A 322 -10.41 7.96 6.40
N THR A 323 -11.66 7.64 6.07
CA THR A 323 -11.99 6.70 4.99
C THR A 323 -11.41 7.11 3.63
N ILE A 324 -11.52 8.39 3.29
CA ILE A 324 -10.99 8.95 2.03
C ILE A 324 -9.46 8.84 2.00
N TYR A 325 -8.79 9.12 3.12
CA TYR A 325 -7.35 8.92 3.21
C TYR A 325 -6.97 7.45 2.96
N TYR A 326 -7.63 6.49 3.61
CA TYR A 326 -7.29 5.07 3.42
C TYR A 326 -7.52 4.62 1.99
N TRP A 327 -8.63 5.01 1.34
CA TRP A 327 -8.82 4.70 -0.08
C TRP A 327 -7.73 5.31 -0.96
N ALA A 328 -7.40 6.57 -0.74
CA ALA A 328 -6.33 7.25 -1.45
C ALA A 328 -4.97 6.57 -1.21
N TYR A 329 -4.68 6.20 0.02
CA TYR A 329 -3.44 5.53 0.39
C TYR A 329 -3.29 4.18 -0.31
N TRP A 330 -4.34 3.37 -0.36
CA TRP A 330 -4.32 2.13 -1.12
C TRP A 330 -4.20 2.35 -2.64
N MET A 331 -4.82 3.39 -3.19
CA MET A 331 -4.71 3.74 -4.61
C MET A 331 -3.25 4.06 -5.01
N VAL A 332 -2.49 4.80 -4.21
CA VAL A 332 -1.09 5.10 -4.55
C VAL A 332 -0.19 3.85 -4.51
N TRP A 333 -0.49 2.90 -3.63
CA TRP A 333 0.21 1.63 -3.56
C TRP A 333 -0.17 0.64 -4.68
N CYS A 334 -1.27 0.89 -5.39
CA CYS A 334 -1.68 0.08 -6.54
C CYS A 334 -0.64 0.04 -7.67
N VAL A 335 0.32 0.95 -7.69
CA VAL A 335 1.33 0.99 -8.76
C VAL A 335 2.35 -0.15 -8.63
N ALA A 336 2.61 -0.67 -7.44
CA ALA A 336 3.60 -1.73 -7.22
C ALA A 336 2.96 -3.11 -6.96
N ALA A 337 2.16 -3.23 -5.90
CA ALA A 337 1.65 -4.51 -5.40
C ALA A 337 0.83 -5.32 -6.44
N PRO A 338 -0.08 -4.74 -7.24
CA PRO A 338 -0.86 -5.50 -8.21
C PRO A 338 -0.03 -6.15 -9.33
N PHE A 339 1.06 -5.53 -9.76
CA PHE A 339 1.97 -6.17 -10.73
C PHE A 339 2.59 -7.44 -10.17
N PHE A 340 3.05 -7.38 -8.93
CA PHE A 340 3.59 -8.55 -8.23
C PHE A 340 2.53 -9.66 -8.12
N ILE A 341 1.32 -9.32 -7.66
CA ILE A 341 0.21 -10.28 -7.51
C ILE A 341 -0.18 -10.90 -8.87
N GLY A 342 -0.27 -10.09 -9.92
CA GLY A 342 -0.55 -10.57 -11.28
C GLY A 342 0.52 -11.54 -11.78
N ASN A 343 1.79 -11.24 -11.51
CA ASN A 343 2.92 -12.07 -11.96
C ASN A 343 2.98 -13.43 -11.24
N ILE A 344 2.78 -13.47 -9.93
CA ILE A 344 2.78 -14.72 -9.16
C ILE A 344 1.54 -15.60 -9.46
N SER A 345 0.49 -15.00 -10.04
CA SER A 345 -0.77 -15.70 -10.34
C SER A 345 -0.82 -16.36 -11.71
N ARG A 346 0.31 -16.40 -12.45
CA ARG A 346 0.42 -17.10 -13.74
C ARG A 346 -0.05 -18.55 -13.64
N GLY A 347 -0.90 -18.96 -14.57
CA GLY A 347 -1.53 -20.30 -14.64
C GLY A 347 -2.74 -20.48 -13.71
N ARG A 348 -3.12 -19.45 -12.92
CA ARG A 348 -4.35 -19.46 -12.14
C ARG A 348 -5.49 -18.78 -12.88
N THR A 349 -6.71 -19.13 -12.53
CA THR A 349 -7.87 -18.41 -13.09
C THR A 349 -8.02 -17.04 -12.43
N VAL A 350 -8.66 -16.12 -13.16
CA VAL A 350 -9.05 -14.80 -12.62
C VAL A 350 -9.85 -14.95 -11.33
N ARG A 351 -10.80 -15.89 -11.27
CA ARG A 351 -11.57 -16.21 -10.05
C ARG A 351 -10.67 -16.63 -8.89
N GLN A 352 -9.74 -17.56 -9.14
CA GLN A 352 -8.81 -18.01 -8.09
C GLN A 352 -7.93 -16.86 -7.57
N THR A 353 -7.49 -15.97 -8.47
CA THR A 353 -6.66 -14.82 -8.09
C THR A 353 -7.43 -13.84 -7.22
N ILE A 354 -8.67 -13.49 -7.60
CA ILE A 354 -9.48 -12.55 -6.81
C ILE A 354 -9.88 -13.16 -5.46
N LEU A 355 -10.47 -14.36 -5.46
CA LEU A 355 -10.94 -14.98 -4.21
C LEU A 355 -9.78 -15.34 -3.28
N GLY A 356 -8.66 -15.83 -3.84
CA GLY A 356 -7.47 -16.11 -3.03
C GLY A 356 -6.85 -14.84 -2.43
N GLY A 357 -6.88 -13.72 -3.18
CA GLY A 357 -6.45 -12.43 -2.66
C GLY A 357 -7.33 -11.93 -1.52
N TYR A 358 -8.66 -12.11 -1.62
CA TYR A 358 -9.54 -11.79 -0.49
C TYR A 358 -9.30 -12.67 0.74
N VAL A 359 -8.97 -13.94 0.56
CA VAL A 359 -8.68 -14.83 1.70
C VAL A 359 -7.30 -14.54 2.31
N PHE A 360 -6.25 -14.61 1.49
CA PHE A 360 -4.88 -14.49 1.99
C PHE A 360 -4.46 -13.03 2.21
N GLY A 361 -4.84 -12.14 1.30
CA GLY A 361 -4.49 -10.74 1.37
C GLY A 361 -5.22 -10.01 2.50
N VAL A 362 -6.57 -10.05 2.52
CA VAL A 362 -7.34 -9.45 3.62
C VAL A 362 -6.94 -10.08 4.96
N GLY A 363 -6.76 -11.42 5.00
CA GLY A 363 -6.27 -12.09 6.21
C GLY A 363 -4.94 -11.53 6.72
N SER A 364 -4.02 -11.15 5.81
CA SER A 364 -2.72 -10.59 6.21
C SER A 364 -2.83 -9.21 6.87
N THR A 365 -3.71 -8.36 6.34
CA THR A 365 -3.86 -7.01 6.86
C THR A 365 -4.66 -6.96 8.16
N ILE A 366 -5.82 -7.63 8.22
CA ILE A 366 -6.69 -7.51 9.39
C ILE A 366 -6.20 -8.26 10.64
N VAL A 367 -5.37 -9.30 10.50
CA VAL A 367 -4.92 -10.09 11.65
C VAL A 367 -4.16 -9.26 12.68
N SER A 368 -3.34 -8.30 12.24
CA SER A 368 -2.62 -7.41 13.15
C SER A 368 -3.55 -6.42 13.87
N PHE A 369 -4.54 -5.88 13.19
CA PHE A 369 -5.55 -5.02 13.79
C PHE A 369 -6.41 -5.77 14.82
N ILE A 370 -6.76 -7.04 14.52
CA ILE A 370 -7.47 -7.89 15.48
C ILE A 370 -6.60 -8.16 16.71
N VAL A 371 -5.33 -8.51 16.55
CA VAL A 371 -4.50 -8.90 17.68
C VAL A 371 -3.98 -7.68 18.43
N LEU A 372 -3.28 -6.76 17.78
CA LEU A 372 -2.62 -5.62 18.42
C LEU A 372 -3.62 -4.54 18.86
N GLY A 373 -4.59 -4.23 17.99
CA GLY A 373 -5.62 -3.24 18.30
C GLY A 373 -6.53 -3.70 19.43
N ASN A 374 -7.05 -4.93 19.37
CA ASN A 374 -7.91 -5.43 20.45
C ASN A 374 -7.15 -5.74 21.74
N TYR A 375 -5.85 -5.99 21.72
CA TYR A 375 -5.05 -6.07 22.93
C TYR A 375 -5.16 -4.78 23.74
N SER A 376 -4.83 -3.66 23.13
CA SER A 376 -4.85 -2.36 23.81
C SER A 376 -6.27 -1.86 24.07
N LEU A 377 -7.22 -2.12 23.16
CA LEU A 377 -8.64 -1.83 23.40
C LEU A 377 -9.19 -2.64 24.57
N GLY A 378 -8.82 -3.91 24.74
CA GLY A 378 -9.19 -4.73 25.89
C GLY A 378 -8.71 -4.15 27.21
N LYS A 379 -7.44 -3.72 27.26
CA LYS A 379 -6.87 -3.02 28.44
C LYS A 379 -7.60 -1.71 28.76
N GLN A 380 -7.99 -0.94 27.73
CA GLN A 380 -8.79 0.27 27.87
C GLN A 380 -10.17 -0.04 28.46
N ILE A 381 -10.90 -1.00 27.90
CA ILE A 381 -12.27 -1.35 28.29
C ILE A 381 -12.31 -1.98 29.69
N SER A 382 -11.31 -2.76 30.08
CA SER A 382 -11.20 -3.33 31.43
C SER A 382 -10.76 -2.32 32.49
N GLY A 383 -10.40 -1.09 32.10
CA GLY A 383 -9.91 -0.05 33.02
C GLY A 383 -8.50 -0.30 33.56
N GLN A 384 -7.76 -1.27 33.01
CA GLN A 384 -6.38 -1.54 33.40
C GLN A 384 -5.42 -0.45 32.95
N MET A 385 -5.70 0.15 31.78
CA MET A 385 -4.92 1.25 31.19
C MET A 385 -5.87 2.26 30.54
N ASP A 386 -5.47 3.52 30.50
CA ASP A 386 -6.22 4.59 29.83
C ASP A 386 -5.36 5.22 28.71
N PHE A 387 -5.38 4.56 27.56
CA PHE A 387 -4.64 5.00 26.37
C PHE A 387 -5.31 6.20 25.68
N ILE A 388 -6.63 6.34 25.83
CA ILE A 388 -7.39 7.46 25.28
C ILE A 388 -6.96 8.74 25.99
N ALA A 389 -7.00 8.77 27.33
CA ALA A 389 -6.54 9.93 28.09
C ALA A 389 -5.06 10.25 27.87
N ALA A 390 -4.21 9.22 27.70
CA ALA A 390 -2.80 9.41 27.38
C ALA A 390 -2.60 10.08 26.00
N TYR A 391 -3.40 9.70 25.00
CA TYR A 391 -3.38 10.33 23.69
C TYR A 391 -3.95 11.74 23.71
N GLU A 392 -5.10 11.97 24.34
CA GLU A 392 -5.73 13.30 24.44
C GLU A 392 -4.82 14.31 25.15
N LYS A 393 -4.08 13.87 26.16
CA LYS A 393 -3.14 14.73 26.90
C LYS A 393 -1.96 15.19 26.05
N THR A 394 -1.47 14.35 25.16
CA THR A 394 -0.21 14.59 24.42
C THR A 394 -0.43 14.92 22.95
N GLY A 395 -1.53 14.46 22.35
CA GLY A 395 -1.75 14.46 20.90
C GLY A 395 -0.76 13.56 20.14
N ASP A 396 0.03 12.74 20.84
CA ASP A 396 1.14 11.98 20.28
C ASP A 396 0.87 10.47 20.28
N LEU A 397 0.52 9.94 19.11
CA LEU A 397 0.30 8.51 18.91
C LEU A 397 1.55 7.66 19.18
N TYR A 398 2.74 8.18 18.93
CA TYR A 398 3.99 7.43 19.14
C TYR A 398 4.21 7.15 20.62
N THR A 399 4.03 8.14 21.47
CA THR A 399 4.10 8.00 22.95
C THR A 399 3.02 7.04 23.44
N MET A 400 1.81 7.13 22.90
CA MET A 400 0.72 6.21 23.23
C MET A 400 1.08 4.76 22.85
N ILE A 401 1.60 4.51 21.62
CA ILE A 401 2.03 3.17 21.18
C ILE A 401 3.13 2.61 22.09
N ILE A 402 4.11 3.42 22.48
CA ILE A 402 5.14 3.01 23.46
C ILE A 402 4.47 2.59 24.77
N GLY A 403 3.46 3.34 25.24
CA GLY A 403 2.65 2.96 26.42
C GLY A 403 1.96 1.60 26.27
N VAL A 404 1.38 1.33 25.08
CA VAL A 404 0.78 0.02 24.78
C VAL A 404 1.84 -1.09 24.85
N ILE A 405 3.01 -0.90 24.23
CA ILE A 405 4.06 -1.93 24.24
C ILE A 405 4.62 -2.13 25.66
N ARG A 406 4.76 -1.06 26.43
CA ARG A 406 5.18 -1.14 27.85
C ARG A 406 4.21 -1.93 28.72
N SER A 407 2.94 -2.00 28.37
CA SER A 407 1.95 -2.80 29.11
C SER A 407 2.04 -4.30 28.84
N LEU A 408 2.84 -4.72 27.84
CA LEU A 408 3.11 -6.14 27.53
C LEU A 408 4.19 -6.72 28.46
N PRO A 409 4.16 -8.02 28.77
CA PRO A 409 5.26 -8.67 29.47
C PRO A 409 6.54 -8.60 28.63
N CYS A 410 7.69 -8.49 29.30
CA CYS A 410 8.99 -8.36 28.61
C CYS A 410 9.04 -7.20 27.59
N ALA A 411 8.51 -6.04 27.94
CA ALA A 411 8.39 -4.87 27.06
C ALA A 411 9.67 -4.54 26.26
N PRO A 412 10.90 -4.57 26.81
CA PRO A 412 12.11 -4.33 26.03
C PRO A 412 12.32 -5.34 24.90
N PHE A 413 11.95 -6.61 25.11
CA PHE A 413 11.98 -7.63 24.06
C PHE A 413 10.96 -7.32 22.96
N VAL A 414 9.73 -6.93 23.33
CA VAL A 414 8.69 -6.57 22.35
C VAL A 414 9.05 -5.32 21.56
N LEU A 415 9.60 -4.29 22.22
CA LEU A 415 10.11 -3.09 21.54
C LEU A 415 11.18 -3.46 20.51
N ALA A 416 12.15 -4.30 20.88
CA ALA A 416 13.18 -4.77 19.96
C ALA A 416 12.57 -5.58 18.79
N LEU A 417 11.59 -6.46 19.10
CA LEU A 417 10.91 -7.28 18.09
C LEU A 417 10.13 -6.40 17.08
N VAL A 418 9.39 -5.40 17.56
CA VAL A 418 8.68 -4.43 16.70
C VAL A 418 9.67 -3.67 15.83
N LEU A 419 10.76 -3.14 16.39
CA LEU A 419 11.79 -2.41 15.66
C LEU A 419 12.40 -3.24 14.52
N ILE A 420 12.83 -4.46 14.83
CA ILE A 420 13.44 -5.36 13.85
C ILE A 420 12.42 -5.75 12.76
N THR A 421 11.17 -5.98 13.15
CA THR A 421 10.09 -6.28 12.18
C THR A 421 9.83 -5.12 11.24
N MET A 422 9.79 -3.89 11.74
CA MET A 422 9.61 -2.69 10.90
C MET A 422 10.79 -2.47 9.94
N ILE A 423 12.03 -2.65 10.40
CA ILE A 423 13.24 -2.57 9.55
C ILE A 423 13.17 -3.63 8.44
N ALA A 424 12.78 -4.86 8.78
CA ALA A 424 12.67 -5.94 7.81
C ALA A 424 11.56 -5.67 6.78
N PHE A 425 10.42 -5.11 7.18
CA PHE A 425 9.35 -4.69 6.26
C PHE A 425 9.82 -3.58 5.32
N TYR A 426 10.50 -2.57 5.83
CA TYR A 426 11.06 -1.52 4.98
C TYR A 426 12.03 -2.07 3.93
N ALA A 427 12.97 -2.94 4.36
CA ALA A 427 13.95 -3.50 3.45
C ALA A 427 13.32 -4.31 2.31
N THR A 428 12.23 -5.04 2.57
CA THR A 428 11.56 -5.87 1.56
C THR A 428 10.59 -5.10 0.67
N SER A 429 9.95 -4.05 1.19
CA SER A 429 8.99 -3.27 0.42
C SER A 429 9.69 -2.26 -0.50
N PHE A 430 10.68 -1.56 0.02
CA PHE A 430 11.27 -0.42 -0.70
C PHE A 430 12.30 -0.80 -1.76
N ASP A 431 12.96 -1.96 -1.66
CA ASP A 431 13.76 -2.47 -2.78
C ASP A 431 12.88 -2.80 -3.99
N SER A 432 11.71 -3.41 -3.77
CA SER A 432 10.74 -3.70 -4.83
C SER A 432 10.17 -2.42 -5.45
N ILE A 433 9.89 -1.39 -4.64
CA ILE A 433 9.41 -0.08 -5.10
C ILE A 433 10.49 0.63 -5.92
N ALA A 434 11.73 0.67 -5.43
CA ALA A 434 12.85 1.28 -6.13
C ALA A 434 13.13 0.57 -7.47
N LEU A 435 13.00 -0.77 -7.50
CA LEU A 435 13.09 -1.54 -8.74
C LEU A 435 11.96 -1.15 -9.71
N THR A 436 10.72 -1.10 -9.25
CA THR A 436 9.56 -0.71 -10.07
C THR A 436 9.75 0.71 -10.64
N ALA A 437 10.10 1.68 -9.80
CA ALA A 437 10.38 3.05 -10.23
C ALA A 437 11.52 3.12 -11.25
N SER A 438 12.57 2.32 -11.05
CA SER A 438 13.70 2.22 -11.99
C SER A 438 13.26 1.68 -13.36
N CYS A 439 12.33 0.73 -13.41
CA CYS A 439 11.79 0.19 -14.66
C CYS A 439 11.00 1.25 -15.45
N TYR A 440 10.32 2.18 -14.76
CA TYR A 440 9.62 3.30 -15.41
C TYR A 440 10.56 4.26 -16.13
N SER A 441 11.84 4.33 -15.74
CA SER A 441 12.86 5.15 -16.42
C SER A 441 13.21 4.69 -17.84
N TYR A 442 12.71 3.55 -18.30
CA TYR A 442 13.03 3.02 -19.63
C TYR A 442 11.80 3.04 -20.54
N HIS A 443 12.00 3.31 -21.83
CA HIS A 443 10.92 3.18 -22.82
C HIS A 443 10.43 1.74 -22.90
N ARG A 444 11.33 0.76 -22.93
CA ARG A 444 11.08 -0.67 -22.89
C ARG A 444 12.19 -1.36 -22.10
N LEU A 445 11.83 -2.24 -21.19
CA LEU A 445 12.74 -3.13 -20.49
C LEU A 445 12.16 -4.54 -20.61
N GLY A 446 12.97 -5.51 -20.99
CA GLY A 446 12.54 -6.91 -21.11
C GLY A 446 12.27 -7.52 -19.73
N GLU A 447 11.44 -8.57 -19.70
CA GLU A 447 11.02 -9.24 -18.44
C GLU A 447 12.22 -9.75 -17.62
N ASP A 448 13.28 -10.22 -18.30
CA ASP A 448 14.52 -10.74 -17.69
C ASP A 448 15.65 -9.70 -17.60
N GLU A 449 15.39 -8.44 -17.94
CA GLU A 449 16.40 -7.38 -17.96
C GLU A 449 16.29 -6.50 -16.70
N ALA A 450 17.41 -6.33 -16.00
CA ALA A 450 17.50 -5.39 -14.87
C ALA A 450 17.82 -3.96 -15.35
N PRO A 451 17.26 -2.93 -14.69
CA PRO A 451 17.67 -1.54 -14.87
C PRO A 451 19.16 -1.33 -14.57
N ASN A 452 19.74 -0.25 -15.12
CA ASN A 452 21.11 0.13 -14.80
C ASN A 452 21.26 0.45 -13.30
N ARG A 453 22.37 0.03 -12.68
CA ARG A 453 22.64 0.24 -11.25
C ARG A 453 22.60 1.70 -10.82
N LEU A 454 23.05 2.63 -11.67
CA LEU A 454 23.01 4.07 -11.37
C LEU A 454 21.56 4.60 -11.35
N ILE A 455 20.68 4.11 -12.24
CA ILE A 455 19.26 4.44 -12.22
C ILE A 455 18.59 3.88 -10.98
N GLN A 456 18.90 2.64 -10.59
CA GLN A 456 18.41 2.05 -9.35
C GLN A 456 18.83 2.87 -8.12
N LEU A 457 20.12 3.23 -8.03
CA LEU A 457 20.65 4.06 -6.93
C LEU A 457 19.98 5.44 -6.89
N MET A 458 19.81 6.08 -8.04
CA MET A 458 19.10 7.36 -8.14
C MET A 458 17.68 7.26 -7.55
N TRP A 459 16.92 6.22 -7.91
CA TRP A 459 15.57 6.02 -7.37
C TRP A 459 15.57 5.69 -5.88
N CYS A 460 16.53 4.90 -5.39
CA CYS A 460 16.68 4.65 -3.97
C CYS A 460 16.82 5.95 -3.16
N ILE A 461 17.66 6.86 -3.64
CA ILE A 461 17.88 8.17 -3.00
C ILE A 461 16.63 9.05 -3.15
N LEU A 462 16.02 9.09 -4.34
CA LEU A 462 14.87 9.94 -4.62
C LEU A 462 13.68 9.61 -3.71
N LEU A 463 13.43 8.33 -3.43
CA LEU A 463 12.33 7.87 -2.61
C LEU A 463 12.41 8.31 -1.13
N ILE A 464 13.61 8.64 -0.62
CA ILE A 464 13.76 9.12 0.76
C ILE A 464 13.82 10.64 0.91
N LEU A 465 14.01 11.40 -0.18
CA LEU A 465 14.17 12.85 -0.08
C LEU A 465 12.92 13.55 0.44
N LEU A 466 11.76 13.22 -0.12
CA LEU A 466 10.50 13.84 0.29
C LEU A 466 10.10 13.44 1.73
N PRO A 467 10.19 12.16 2.15
CA PRO A 467 10.01 11.79 3.55
C PRO A 467 10.90 12.59 4.52
N ILE A 468 12.18 12.76 4.21
CA ILE A 468 13.10 13.53 5.05
C ILE A 468 12.64 14.99 5.17
N ALA A 469 12.24 15.61 4.04
CA ALA A 469 11.76 16.99 4.05
C ALA A 469 10.47 17.16 4.87
N LEU A 470 9.53 16.23 4.76
CA LEU A 470 8.28 16.22 5.52
C LEU A 470 8.51 16.02 7.03
N VAL A 471 9.40 15.11 7.40
CA VAL A 471 9.79 14.87 8.80
C VAL A 471 10.52 16.08 9.38
N PHE A 472 11.44 16.67 8.61
CA PHE A 472 12.18 17.87 9.02
C PHE A 472 11.27 19.07 9.25
N SER A 473 10.24 19.24 8.42
CA SER A 473 9.28 20.34 8.53
C SER A 473 8.24 20.14 9.67
N GLU A 474 8.37 19.06 10.44
CA GLU A 474 7.44 18.71 11.52
C GLU A 474 5.97 18.74 11.08
N SER A 475 5.72 18.24 9.87
CA SER A 475 4.37 18.20 9.30
C SER A 475 3.41 17.40 10.17
N SER A 476 2.19 17.91 10.35
CA SER A 476 1.13 17.20 11.08
C SER A 476 0.79 15.86 10.41
N MET A 477 0.23 14.92 11.18
CA MET A 477 -0.23 13.63 10.63
C MET A 477 -1.15 13.82 9.43
N SER A 478 -2.10 14.77 9.50
CA SER A 478 -3.01 15.05 8.41
C SER A 478 -2.30 15.59 7.16
N ASN A 479 -1.24 16.39 7.32
CA ASN A 479 -0.44 16.88 6.21
C ASN A 479 0.39 15.74 5.57
N LEU A 480 0.96 14.85 6.36
CA LEU A 480 1.66 13.66 5.85
C LEU A 480 0.73 12.77 5.00
N GLN A 481 -0.50 12.57 5.48
CA GLN A 481 -1.54 11.82 4.77
C GLN A 481 -2.02 12.52 3.49
N SER A 482 -1.97 13.85 3.44
CA SER A 482 -2.40 14.66 2.29
C SER A 482 -1.62 14.34 1.02
N VAL A 483 -0.34 13.98 1.15
CA VAL A 483 0.52 13.63 0.00
C VAL A 483 -0.09 12.46 -0.79
N SER A 484 -0.59 11.44 -0.09
CA SER A 484 -1.28 10.30 -0.72
C SER A 484 -2.62 10.70 -1.33
N ILE A 485 -3.44 11.54 -0.64
CA ILE A 485 -4.73 12.00 -1.15
C ILE A 485 -4.55 12.75 -2.47
N ILE A 486 -3.59 13.67 -2.54
CA ILE A 486 -3.32 14.48 -3.73
C ILE A 486 -2.88 13.60 -4.90
N ALA A 487 -1.95 12.68 -4.67
CA ALA A 487 -1.45 11.80 -5.72
C ALA A 487 -2.49 10.76 -6.18
N ALA A 488 -3.36 10.32 -5.28
CA ALA A 488 -4.40 9.34 -5.58
C ALA A 488 -5.51 9.90 -6.48
N PHE A 489 -5.78 11.21 -6.47
CA PHE A 489 -6.84 11.80 -7.28
C PHE A 489 -6.66 11.50 -8.78
N PRO A 490 -5.54 11.88 -9.43
CA PRO A 490 -5.34 11.55 -10.84
C PRO A 490 -5.11 10.04 -11.09
N ILE A 491 -4.46 9.33 -10.16
CA ILE A 491 -4.22 7.88 -10.33
C ILE A 491 -5.52 7.07 -10.25
N GLY A 492 -6.50 7.51 -9.49
CA GLY A 492 -7.82 6.88 -9.44
C GLY A 492 -8.52 6.88 -10.81
N ALA A 493 -8.44 7.96 -11.57
CA ALA A 493 -8.93 8.02 -12.95
C ALA A 493 -8.18 7.02 -13.86
N VAL A 494 -6.87 6.88 -13.68
CA VAL A 494 -6.05 5.89 -14.41
C VAL A 494 -6.45 4.47 -14.02
N ILE A 495 -6.71 4.19 -12.75
CA ILE A 495 -7.20 2.89 -12.27
C ILE A 495 -8.52 2.53 -12.98
N VAL A 496 -9.48 3.44 -13.04
CA VAL A 496 -10.74 3.23 -13.77
C VAL A 496 -10.47 2.94 -15.25
N LEU A 497 -9.56 3.68 -15.90
CA LEU A 497 -9.20 3.46 -17.29
C LEU A 497 -8.56 2.08 -17.53
N ILE A 498 -7.69 1.60 -16.63
CA ILE A 498 -7.09 0.26 -16.68
C ILE A 498 -8.17 -0.81 -16.56
N VAL A 499 -9.07 -0.65 -15.62
CA VAL A 499 -10.18 -1.58 -15.36
C VAL A 499 -11.09 -1.69 -16.57
N LEU A 500 -11.50 -0.57 -17.16
CA LEU A 500 -12.30 -0.53 -18.39
C LEU A 500 -11.54 -1.16 -19.57
N SER A 501 -10.24 -0.92 -19.67
CA SER A 501 -9.36 -1.52 -20.67
C SER A 501 -9.30 -3.03 -20.53
N PHE A 502 -9.15 -3.53 -19.30
CA PHE A 502 -9.18 -4.96 -19.02
C PHE A 502 -10.52 -5.59 -19.42
N MET A 503 -11.65 -5.00 -19.04
CA MET A 503 -12.98 -5.52 -19.37
C MET A 503 -13.20 -5.60 -20.89
N LYS A 504 -12.78 -4.56 -21.64
CA LYS A 504 -12.85 -4.53 -23.09
C LYS A 504 -11.99 -5.64 -23.73
N ASP A 505 -10.75 -5.79 -23.26
CA ASP A 505 -9.81 -6.76 -23.81
C ASP A 505 -10.16 -8.21 -23.45
N ALA A 506 -10.63 -8.44 -22.23
CA ALA A 506 -11.11 -9.75 -21.77
C ALA A 506 -12.37 -10.20 -22.53
N LYS A 507 -13.31 -9.28 -22.81
CA LYS A 507 -14.48 -9.57 -23.64
C LYS A 507 -14.05 -10.00 -25.06
N LYS A 508 -13.15 -9.23 -25.69
CA LYS A 508 -12.61 -9.54 -27.02
C LYS A 508 -11.90 -10.91 -27.04
N PHE A 509 -11.10 -11.20 -26.01
CA PHE A 509 -10.41 -12.49 -25.88
C PHE A 509 -11.39 -13.68 -25.82
N MET A 510 -12.48 -13.54 -25.09
CA MET A 510 -13.50 -14.58 -25.00
C MET A 510 -14.21 -14.81 -26.34
N GLU A 511 -14.55 -13.74 -27.07
CA GLU A 511 -15.15 -13.82 -28.39
C GLU A 511 -14.20 -14.49 -29.41
N GLU A 512 -12.88 -14.20 -29.34
CA GLU A 512 -11.84 -14.84 -30.14
C GLU A 512 -11.78 -16.35 -29.90
N ASN A 513 -11.80 -16.76 -28.61
CA ASN A 513 -11.79 -18.16 -28.22
C ASN A 513 -13.06 -18.93 -28.62
N GLU A 514 -14.24 -18.32 -28.53
CA GLU A 514 -15.49 -18.93 -28.99
C GLU A 514 -15.50 -19.18 -30.49
N LYS A 515 -14.95 -18.25 -31.28
CA LYS A 515 -14.82 -18.41 -32.72
C LYS A 515 -13.83 -19.53 -33.10
N GLN A 516 -12.75 -19.71 -32.35
CA GLN A 516 -11.78 -20.78 -32.57
C GLN A 516 -12.35 -22.17 -32.22
N ARG A 517 -13.20 -22.25 -31.19
CA ARG A 517 -13.86 -23.52 -30.81
C ARG A 517 -14.95 -23.97 -31.79
N LYS A 518 -15.51 -23.05 -32.58
CA LYS A 518 -16.55 -23.32 -33.56
C LYS A 518 -15.96 -23.70 -34.94
N LYS A 519 -14.66 -23.48 -35.14
CA LYS A 519 -13.91 -23.96 -36.32
C LYS A 519 -13.27 -25.30 -36.03
#